data_9e00f442888074fefe523ede27775469
#
_entry.id   9e00f442888074fefe523ede27775469
#
_cell.length_a   1.000
_cell.length_b   1.000
_cell.length_c   1.000
_cell.angle_alpha   90.00
_cell.angle_beta   90.00
_cell.angle_gamma   90.00
#
_symmetry.space_group_name_H-M   'P 1'
#
loop_
_entity.id
_entity.type
_entity.pdbx_description
1 polymer ?
#
loop_
_entity_poly.entity_id
_entity_poly.type
_entity_poly.pdbx_seq_one_letter_code
_entity_poly.pdbx_strand_id
1 'polypeptide(L)'
;MLLSSQSILSEVTKSKNVYHDHGRHPVIIGNTFIHNGYPYAINSTLKSGVRLDILTAIANELDAMQESYSRVFLSRFDLRLPTGTPVETSNTWMSQLFKTLRERLKSKNGRPKGIAEPIINFAYGWVREKEKAKQVHYHCWIALPQRQVRKMGTQKHGIGGLITEIWMNLTGGEHTLVELPKARGEYPTHYIIKRGEPATLEGPILWLSYLAKERGKYQTGK
;
A
#
# COMPACT_ATOMS: atom_id res chain seq x y z
N MET A 1 10.55 34.81 -0.92
CA MET A 1 10.13 35.01 -2.32
C MET A 1 9.38 33.76 -2.74
N LEU A 2 8.05 33.80 -2.66
CA LEU A 2 7.19 32.66 -3.02
C LEU A 2 7.08 32.62 -4.55
N LEU A 3 7.59 31.57 -5.17
CA LEU A 3 7.38 31.32 -6.58
C LEU A 3 5.88 31.14 -6.84
N SER A 4 5.33 31.83 -7.83
CA SER A 4 3.91 31.77 -8.15
C SER A 4 3.53 30.37 -8.64
N SER A 5 2.31 29.93 -8.36
CA SER A 5 1.77 28.62 -8.76
C SER A 5 1.91 28.36 -10.28
N GLN A 6 1.95 29.39 -11.09
CA GLN A 6 2.18 29.31 -12.54
C GLN A 6 3.61 28.95 -12.91
N SER A 7 4.63 29.35 -12.13
CA SER A 7 6.02 28.95 -12.39
C SER A 7 6.29 27.49 -12.04
N ILE A 8 5.63 26.98 -11.02
CA ILE A 8 5.71 25.54 -10.64
C ILE A 8 5.06 24.68 -11.73
N LEU A 9 3.90 25.08 -12.25
CA LEU A 9 3.24 24.37 -13.36
C LEU A 9 4.08 24.39 -14.65
N SER A 10 4.83 25.47 -14.94
CA SER A 10 5.68 25.55 -16.12
C SER A 10 6.97 24.71 -16.02
N GLU A 11 7.49 24.48 -14.81
CA GLU A 11 8.61 23.55 -14.58
C GLU A 11 8.18 22.08 -14.60
N VAL A 12 6.99 21.78 -14.09
CA VAL A 12 6.42 20.42 -14.12
C VAL A 12 6.10 19.95 -15.55
N THR A 13 5.70 20.88 -16.45
CA THR A 13 5.49 20.55 -17.88
C THR A 13 6.79 20.31 -18.65
N LYS A 14 7.97 20.68 -18.12
CA LYS A 14 9.27 20.33 -18.70
C LYS A 14 9.82 18.97 -18.27
N SER A 15 9.29 18.36 -17.21
CA SER A 15 9.53 16.96 -16.89
C SER A 15 8.79 16.11 -17.92
N LYS A 16 9.50 15.60 -18.92
CA LYS A 16 8.97 14.65 -19.89
C LYS A 16 8.60 13.36 -19.18
N ASN A 17 7.38 13.31 -18.60
CA ASN A 17 6.78 12.04 -18.26
C ASN A 17 6.48 11.31 -19.56
N VAL A 18 7.36 10.42 -19.97
CA VAL A 18 7.14 9.60 -21.15
C VAL A 18 6.20 8.49 -20.74
N TYR A 19 4.95 8.60 -21.15
CA TYR A 19 3.99 7.51 -21.06
C TYR A 19 4.26 6.55 -22.21
N HIS A 20 4.75 5.35 -21.90
CA HIS A 20 4.77 4.27 -22.87
C HIS A 20 3.57 3.36 -22.62
N ASP A 21 2.78 3.19 -23.64
CA ASP A 21 1.75 2.16 -23.68
C ASP A 21 2.42 0.80 -23.92
N HIS A 22 2.78 0.10 -22.85
CA HIS A 22 3.23 -1.27 -22.92
C HIS A 22 2.00 -2.21 -22.88
N GLY A 23 1.27 -2.25 -23.98
CA GLY A 23 0.14 -3.15 -24.20
C GLY A 23 -1.18 -2.59 -23.65
N ARG A 24 -1.58 -2.88 -22.41
CA ARG A 24 -2.93 -2.52 -21.87
C ARG A 24 -2.92 -1.48 -20.76
N HIS A 25 -1.77 -1.02 -20.33
CA HIS A 25 -1.68 -0.17 -19.14
C HIS A 25 -0.67 0.98 -19.34
N PRO A 26 -1.06 2.23 -19.06
CA PRO A 26 -0.14 3.35 -19.11
C PRO A 26 0.92 3.25 -18.00
N VAL A 27 2.16 3.49 -18.38
CA VAL A 27 3.34 3.39 -17.50
C VAL A 27 4.07 4.73 -17.46
N ILE A 28 4.38 5.20 -16.26
CA ILE A 28 5.20 6.40 -16.04
C ILE A 28 6.67 5.98 -16.02
N ILE A 29 7.48 6.54 -16.90
CA ILE A 29 8.95 6.36 -16.92
C ILE A 29 9.67 7.53 -16.24
N GLY A 30 9.00 8.65 -15.99
CA GLY A 30 9.53 9.78 -15.22
C GLY A 30 9.56 9.49 -13.72
N ASN A 31 10.15 10.41 -12.97
CA ASN A 31 10.26 10.34 -11.51
C ASN A 31 9.15 11.09 -10.77
N THR A 32 8.12 11.58 -11.48
CA THR A 32 7.06 12.42 -10.91
C THR A 32 5.69 11.87 -11.28
N PHE A 33 4.80 11.81 -10.29
CA PHE A 33 3.38 11.52 -10.43
C PHE A 33 2.58 12.75 -9.99
N ILE A 34 1.68 13.22 -10.84
CA ILE A 34 0.80 14.35 -10.52
C ILE A 34 -0.54 13.81 -10.07
N HIS A 35 -0.97 14.17 -8.87
CA HIS A 35 -2.25 13.81 -8.31
C HIS A 35 -2.89 15.03 -7.64
N ASN A 36 -4.12 15.36 -8.03
CA ASN A 36 -4.84 16.55 -7.58
C ASN A 36 -4.03 17.85 -7.71
N GLY A 37 -3.25 17.96 -8.81
CA GLY A 37 -2.41 19.12 -9.11
C GLY A 37 -1.12 19.21 -8.30
N TYR A 38 -0.83 18.24 -7.41
CA TYR A 38 0.40 18.21 -6.63
C TYR A 38 1.39 17.18 -7.22
N PRO A 39 2.68 17.53 -7.43
CA PRO A 39 3.70 16.62 -7.92
C PRO A 39 4.31 15.80 -6.79
N TYR A 40 4.28 14.49 -6.92
CA TYR A 40 4.89 13.52 -5.99
C TYR A 40 6.05 12.80 -6.64
N ALA A 41 7.17 12.67 -5.93
CA ALA A 41 8.26 11.81 -6.35
C ALA A 41 7.84 10.34 -6.33
N ILE A 42 8.28 9.54 -7.33
CA ILE A 42 7.97 8.12 -7.43
C ILE A 42 9.22 7.28 -7.68
N ASN A 43 9.17 6.02 -7.29
CA ASN A 43 10.26 5.06 -7.45
C ASN A 43 10.21 4.40 -8.85
N SER A 44 10.40 5.21 -9.89
CA SER A 44 10.50 4.76 -11.28
C SER A 44 11.95 4.69 -11.74
N THR A 45 12.23 3.82 -12.70
CA THR A 45 13.51 3.73 -13.40
C THR A 45 13.26 3.52 -14.89
N LEU A 46 14.25 3.83 -15.73
CA LEU A 46 14.18 3.56 -17.19
C LEU A 46 13.90 2.11 -17.54
N LYS A 47 14.30 1.18 -16.65
CA LYS A 47 14.10 -0.27 -16.83
C LYS A 47 12.81 -0.79 -16.20
N SER A 48 12.18 -0.01 -15.35
CA SER A 48 10.97 -0.40 -14.64
C SER A 48 10.15 0.84 -14.33
N GLY A 49 9.25 1.18 -15.23
CA GLY A 49 8.27 2.23 -15.03
C GLY A 49 7.28 1.87 -13.92
N VAL A 50 6.43 2.84 -13.61
CA VAL A 50 5.35 2.70 -12.61
C VAL A 50 4.01 2.71 -13.32
N ARG A 51 3.19 1.72 -13.09
CA ARG A 51 1.82 1.62 -13.64
C ARG A 51 0.95 2.73 -13.08
N LEU A 52 0.49 3.59 -13.98
CA LEU A 52 -0.32 4.76 -13.63
C LEU A 52 -1.66 4.35 -12.99
N ASP A 53 -2.31 3.34 -13.54
CA ASP A 53 -3.59 2.82 -13.04
C ASP A 53 -3.51 2.36 -11.57
N ILE A 54 -2.47 1.59 -11.23
CA ILE A 54 -2.27 1.12 -9.85
C ILE A 54 -1.95 2.28 -8.91
N LEU A 55 -1.05 3.18 -9.31
CA LEU A 55 -0.65 4.30 -8.45
C LEU A 55 -1.79 5.29 -8.24
N THR A 56 -2.61 5.54 -9.29
CA THR A 56 -3.81 6.38 -9.18
C THR A 56 -4.84 5.75 -8.24
N ALA A 57 -5.08 4.44 -8.36
CA ALA A 57 -5.97 3.74 -7.44
C ALA A 57 -5.51 3.84 -5.98
N ILE A 58 -4.22 3.68 -5.73
CA ILE A 58 -3.64 3.86 -4.38
C ILE A 58 -3.88 5.29 -3.88
N ALA A 59 -3.58 6.30 -4.69
CA ALA A 59 -3.74 7.70 -4.29
C ALA A 59 -5.21 8.06 -3.99
N ASN A 60 -6.14 7.60 -4.82
CA ASN A 60 -7.58 7.80 -4.60
C ASN A 60 -8.07 7.15 -3.30
N GLU A 61 -7.59 5.96 -2.96
CA GLU A 61 -7.92 5.31 -1.68
C GLU A 61 -7.38 6.09 -0.48
N LEU A 62 -6.19 6.67 -0.59
CA LEU A 62 -5.63 7.52 0.46
C LEU A 62 -6.40 8.83 0.60
N ASP A 63 -6.89 9.42 -0.48
CA ASP A 63 -7.76 10.60 -0.45
C ASP A 63 -9.09 10.28 0.24
N ALA A 64 -9.75 9.18 -0.12
CA ALA A 64 -10.99 8.73 0.52
C ALA A 64 -10.80 8.51 2.05
N MET A 65 -9.63 8.03 2.45
CA MET A 65 -9.28 7.94 3.87
C MET A 65 -9.14 9.32 4.53
N GLN A 66 -8.56 10.30 3.83
CA GLN A 66 -8.43 11.67 4.33
C GLN A 66 -9.79 12.40 4.37
N GLU A 67 -10.74 12.08 3.51
CA GLU A 67 -12.11 12.58 3.61
C GLU A 67 -12.79 12.10 4.89
N SER A 68 -12.53 10.86 5.30
CA SER A 68 -13.12 10.25 6.49
C SER A 68 -12.39 10.62 7.79
N TYR A 69 -11.08 10.84 7.74
CA TYR A 69 -10.24 11.00 8.94
C TYR A 69 -9.26 12.15 8.79
N SER A 70 -9.10 12.96 9.84
CA SER A 70 -8.12 14.07 9.86
C SER A 70 -6.67 13.58 9.81
N ARG A 71 -6.41 12.36 10.31
CA ARG A 71 -5.09 11.71 10.28
C ARG A 71 -5.23 10.24 9.97
N VAL A 72 -4.43 9.77 9.03
CA VAL A 72 -4.40 8.38 8.55
C VAL A 72 -3.05 7.76 8.85
N PHE A 73 -3.05 6.63 9.54
CA PHE A 73 -1.91 5.76 9.71
C PHE A 73 -1.78 4.87 8.47
N LEU A 74 -0.64 4.88 7.81
CA LEU A 74 -0.35 4.03 6.66
C LEU A 74 0.84 3.13 6.97
N SER A 75 0.72 1.84 6.70
CA SER A 75 1.82 0.88 6.80
C SER A 75 1.78 -0.17 5.69
N ARG A 76 2.92 -0.84 5.46
CA ARG A 76 3.07 -1.97 4.53
C ARG A 76 3.34 -3.24 5.33
N PHE A 77 3.10 -4.38 4.69
CA PHE A 77 3.49 -5.71 5.16
C PHE A 77 3.58 -6.66 3.97
N ASP A 78 4.33 -7.74 4.12
CA ASP A 78 4.48 -8.72 3.07
C ASP A 78 3.94 -10.08 3.54
N LEU A 79 3.29 -10.80 2.62
CA LEU A 79 2.73 -12.13 2.87
C LEU A 79 3.40 -13.13 1.95
N ARG A 80 3.92 -14.19 2.55
CA ARG A 80 4.47 -15.34 1.84
C ARG A 80 3.47 -16.49 1.86
N LEU A 81 3.65 -17.42 0.96
CA LEU A 81 2.82 -18.62 0.84
C LEU A 81 3.58 -19.84 1.35
N PRO A 82 2.90 -20.84 1.90
CA PRO A 82 3.49 -22.16 2.08
C PRO A 82 3.99 -22.74 0.76
N THR A 83 5.04 -23.54 0.82
CA THR A 83 5.62 -24.17 -0.38
C THR A 83 4.58 -25.03 -1.10
N GLY A 84 4.50 -24.89 -2.43
CA GLY A 84 3.57 -25.64 -3.25
C GLY A 84 2.15 -25.09 -3.33
N THR A 85 1.87 -23.92 -2.73
CA THR A 85 0.52 -23.32 -2.81
C THR A 85 0.16 -22.95 -4.25
N PRO A 86 -0.99 -23.41 -4.79
CA PRO A 86 -1.49 -22.96 -6.10
C PRO A 86 -1.85 -21.46 -6.10
N VAL A 87 -1.66 -20.82 -7.25
CA VAL A 87 -1.91 -19.37 -7.40
C VAL A 87 -3.38 -19.02 -7.18
N GLU A 88 -4.28 -19.83 -7.70
CA GLU A 88 -5.74 -19.65 -7.58
C GLU A 88 -6.17 -19.66 -6.12
N THR A 89 -5.67 -20.61 -5.35
CA THR A 89 -5.92 -20.71 -3.90
C THR A 89 -5.44 -19.45 -3.19
N SER A 90 -4.25 -18.97 -3.54
CA SER A 90 -3.66 -17.80 -2.88
C SER A 90 -4.44 -16.51 -3.14
N ASN A 91 -5.06 -16.33 -4.31
CA ASN A 91 -5.94 -15.19 -4.60
C ASN A 91 -7.21 -15.22 -3.74
N THR A 92 -7.78 -16.40 -3.53
CA THR A 92 -8.94 -16.58 -2.63
C THR A 92 -8.57 -16.20 -1.19
N TRP A 93 -7.41 -16.61 -0.72
CA TRP A 93 -6.92 -16.25 0.62
C TRP A 93 -6.72 -14.74 0.81
N MET A 94 -6.25 -14.03 -0.22
CA MET A 94 -6.13 -12.56 -0.14
C MET A 94 -7.49 -11.88 0.07
N SER A 95 -8.50 -12.31 -0.68
CA SER A 95 -9.86 -11.79 -0.50
C SER A 95 -10.43 -12.13 0.88
N GLN A 96 -10.23 -13.34 1.35
CA GLN A 96 -10.67 -13.80 2.67
C GLN A 96 -9.95 -13.07 3.81
N LEU A 97 -8.64 -12.81 3.68
CA LEU A 97 -7.87 -12.05 4.67
C LEU A 97 -8.51 -10.69 4.94
N PHE A 98 -8.73 -9.90 3.89
CA PHE A 98 -9.25 -8.54 4.06
C PHE A 98 -10.74 -8.52 4.45
N LYS A 99 -11.52 -9.51 4.01
CA LYS A 99 -12.90 -9.70 4.49
C LYS A 99 -12.91 -9.97 5.99
N THR A 100 -12.16 -10.98 6.45
CA THR A 100 -12.07 -11.36 7.87
C THR A 100 -11.50 -10.22 8.72
N LEU A 101 -10.47 -9.53 8.22
CA LEU A 101 -9.89 -8.35 8.89
C LEU A 101 -10.96 -7.27 9.12
N ARG A 102 -11.80 -6.98 8.10
CA ARG A 102 -12.89 -6.01 8.20
C ARG A 102 -13.92 -6.42 9.24
N GLU A 103 -14.33 -7.68 9.27
CA GLU A 103 -15.27 -8.22 10.24
C GLU A 103 -14.71 -8.15 11.67
N ARG A 104 -13.45 -8.52 11.84
CA ARG A 104 -12.77 -8.50 13.14
C ARG A 104 -12.60 -7.07 13.67
N LEU A 105 -12.24 -6.10 12.83
CA LEU A 105 -12.07 -4.71 13.22
C LEU A 105 -13.39 -4.01 13.59
N LYS A 106 -14.52 -4.47 13.07
CA LYS A 106 -15.86 -4.00 13.46
C LYS A 106 -16.31 -4.60 14.79
N SER A 107 -15.99 -5.85 15.05
CA SER A 107 -16.46 -6.58 16.24
C SER A 107 -15.72 -6.18 17.51
N LYS A 108 -16.44 -6.02 18.64
CA LYS A 108 -15.84 -5.73 19.95
C LYS A 108 -14.86 -6.83 20.38
N ASN A 109 -15.21 -8.09 20.19
CA ASN A 109 -14.41 -9.24 20.62
C ASN A 109 -13.34 -9.63 19.58
N GLY A 110 -13.43 -9.08 18.36
CA GLY A 110 -12.49 -9.37 17.28
C GLY A 110 -11.32 -8.42 17.19
N ARG A 111 -11.45 -7.22 17.77
CA ARG A 111 -10.42 -6.17 17.69
C ARG A 111 -9.21 -6.49 18.55
N PRO A 112 -8.01 -6.12 18.11
CA PRO A 112 -6.82 -6.19 18.96
C PRO A 112 -6.99 -5.37 20.23
N LYS A 113 -6.41 -5.87 21.33
CA LYS A 113 -6.35 -5.12 22.60
C LYS A 113 -5.75 -3.73 22.38
N GLY A 114 -6.41 -2.71 22.91
CA GLY A 114 -6.01 -1.30 22.74
C GLY A 114 -6.73 -0.54 21.63
N ILE A 115 -7.52 -1.22 20.79
CA ILE A 115 -8.44 -0.58 19.84
C ILE A 115 -9.84 -0.54 20.48
N ALA A 116 -10.18 0.58 21.11
CA ALA A 116 -11.41 0.70 21.90
C ALA A 116 -12.67 0.72 21.02
N GLU A 117 -12.64 1.45 19.90
CA GLU A 117 -13.80 1.64 19.01
C GLU A 117 -13.72 0.82 17.72
N PRO A 118 -14.85 0.50 17.09
CA PRO A 118 -14.87 -0.16 15.79
C PRO A 118 -14.12 0.64 14.73
N ILE A 119 -13.32 -0.06 13.91
CA ILE A 119 -12.79 0.51 12.67
C ILE A 119 -13.69 0.03 11.54
N ILE A 120 -14.50 0.94 11.02
CA ILE A 120 -15.49 0.64 9.96
C ILE A 120 -14.88 0.90 8.59
N ASN A 121 -14.23 2.05 8.44
CA ASN A 121 -13.60 2.47 7.19
C ASN A 121 -12.09 2.37 7.32
N PHE A 122 -11.49 1.62 6.41
CA PHE A 122 -10.06 1.56 6.19
C PHE A 122 -9.79 1.16 4.74
N ALA A 123 -8.67 1.63 4.21
CA ALA A 123 -8.22 1.28 2.87
C ALA A 123 -7.08 0.25 2.93
N TYR A 124 -6.98 -0.53 1.88
CA TYR A 124 -5.92 -1.52 1.71
C TYR A 124 -5.71 -1.84 0.24
N GLY A 125 -4.57 -2.37 -0.05
CA GLY A 125 -4.29 -2.94 -1.36
C GLY A 125 -3.16 -3.95 -1.29
N TRP A 126 -3.02 -4.71 -2.37
CA TRP A 126 -1.97 -5.70 -2.51
C TRP A 126 -1.58 -5.88 -3.98
N VAL A 127 -0.35 -6.26 -4.17
CA VAL A 127 0.18 -6.67 -5.46
C VAL A 127 0.88 -8.01 -5.32
N ARG A 128 0.68 -8.87 -6.31
CA ARG A 128 1.31 -10.17 -6.39
C ARG A 128 2.61 -10.06 -7.18
N GLU A 129 3.67 -10.62 -6.63
CA GLU A 129 4.98 -10.60 -7.27
C GLU A 129 5.64 -11.99 -7.28
N LYS A 130 6.35 -12.30 -8.36
CA LYS A 130 7.10 -13.54 -8.52
C LYS A 130 8.43 -13.31 -9.25
N GLU A 131 9.10 -12.21 -9.12
CA GLU A 131 10.33 -11.95 -9.92
C GLU A 131 11.30 -13.16 -9.92
N LYS A 132 12.29 -13.13 -9.05
CA LYS A 132 13.28 -14.18 -8.87
C LYS A 132 12.96 -15.16 -7.76
N ALA A 133 11.86 -14.91 -7.05
CA ALA A 133 11.43 -15.78 -5.97
C ALA A 133 10.96 -17.13 -6.50
N LYS A 134 11.28 -18.20 -5.78
CA LYS A 134 10.77 -19.55 -6.10
C LYS A 134 9.24 -19.62 -5.99
N GLN A 135 8.66 -18.75 -5.20
CA GLN A 135 7.22 -18.68 -4.94
C GLN A 135 6.66 -17.26 -5.04
N VAL A 136 5.38 -17.18 -5.41
CA VAL A 136 4.59 -15.95 -5.35
C VAL A 136 4.55 -15.43 -3.91
N HIS A 137 4.64 -14.11 -3.77
CA HIS A 137 4.41 -13.40 -2.52
C HIS A 137 3.59 -12.14 -2.77
N TYR A 138 3.05 -11.56 -1.72
CA TYR A 138 2.20 -10.40 -1.80
C TYR A 138 2.81 -9.25 -1.01
N HIS A 139 2.96 -8.10 -1.66
CA HIS A 139 3.22 -6.83 -1.01
C HIS A 139 1.89 -6.16 -0.73
N CYS A 140 1.63 -5.90 0.53
CA CYS A 140 0.37 -5.34 0.99
C CYS A 140 0.59 -3.98 1.64
N TRP A 141 -0.46 -3.16 1.65
CA TRP A 141 -0.52 -1.94 2.44
C TRP A 141 -1.89 -1.81 3.10
N ILE A 142 -1.94 -1.06 4.19
CA ILE A 142 -3.16 -0.78 4.94
C ILE A 142 -3.11 0.65 5.46
N ALA A 143 -4.23 1.37 5.31
CA ALA A 143 -4.45 2.71 5.84
C ALA A 143 -5.60 2.70 6.85
N LEU A 144 -5.34 3.18 8.06
CA LEU A 144 -6.23 3.08 9.21
C LEU A 144 -6.38 4.44 9.90
N PRO A 145 -7.48 4.72 10.65
CA PRO A 145 -7.60 5.95 11.43
C PRO A 145 -6.51 6.04 12.51
N GLN A 146 -5.66 7.06 12.42
CA GLN A 146 -4.47 7.23 13.29
C GLN A 146 -4.82 7.37 14.77
N ARG A 147 -5.97 7.93 15.10
CA ARG A 147 -6.41 8.05 16.50
C ARG A 147 -6.63 6.69 17.17
N GLN A 148 -6.96 5.64 16.38
CA GLN A 148 -7.19 4.28 16.87
C GLN A 148 -5.96 3.39 16.71
N VAL A 149 -5.12 3.65 15.68
CA VAL A 149 -3.93 2.83 15.38
C VAL A 149 -2.72 3.72 15.22
N ARG A 150 -1.78 3.63 16.16
CA ARG A 150 -0.55 4.43 16.17
C ARG A 150 0.68 3.67 15.69
N LYS A 151 0.61 2.35 15.64
CA LYS A 151 1.68 1.45 15.19
C LYS A 151 1.09 0.12 14.72
N MET A 152 1.79 -0.56 13.83
CA MET A 152 1.37 -1.87 13.31
C MET A 152 1.31 -2.94 14.41
N GLY A 153 2.18 -2.83 15.40
CA GLY A 153 2.37 -3.86 16.42
C GLY A 153 3.41 -4.90 16.01
N THR A 154 3.26 -6.10 16.53
CA THR A 154 4.12 -7.25 16.24
C THR A 154 3.30 -8.38 15.63
N GLN A 155 3.94 -9.49 15.25
CA GLN A 155 3.21 -10.69 14.80
C GLN A 155 2.30 -11.32 15.88
N LYS A 156 2.42 -10.88 17.15
CA LYS A 156 1.59 -11.36 18.27
C LYS A 156 0.57 -10.32 18.76
N HIS A 157 0.78 -9.05 18.45
CA HIS A 157 -0.02 -7.95 19.03
C HIS A 157 -0.39 -6.89 18.00
N GLY A 158 -1.51 -6.19 18.25
CA GLY A 158 -1.99 -5.10 17.41
C GLY A 158 -2.52 -5.57 16.06
N ILE A 159 -2.48 -4.68 15.07
CA ILE A 159 -2.94 -4.99 13.70
C ILE A 159 -2.06 -6.07 13.06
N GLY A 160 -0.75 -6.01 13.28
CA GLY A 160 0.17 -7.03 12.78
C GLY A 160 -0.14 -8.42 13.33
N GLY A 161 -0.46 -8.53 14.63
CA GLY A 161 -0.87 -9.79 15.24
C GLY A 161 -2.17 -10.34 14.67
N LEU A 162 -3.16 -9.46 14.46
CA LEU A 162 -4.43 -9.86 13.84
C LEU A 162 -4.24 -10.34 12.39
N ILE A 163 -3.44 -9.64 11.59
CA ILE A 163 -3.11 -10.08 10.22
C ILE A 163 -2.40 -11.44 10.25
N THR A 164 -1.44 -11.61 11.15
CA THR A 164 -0.68 -12.85 11.29
C THR A 164 -1.60 -14.02 11.68
N GLU A 165 -2.47 -13.84 12.67
CA GLU A 165 -3.46 -14.84 13.09
C GLU A 165 -4.36 -15.27 11.92
N ILE A 166 -4.92 -14.29 11.19
CA ILE A 166 -5.82 -14.59 10.06
C ILE A 166 -5.05 -15.32 8.96
N TRP A 167 -3.82 -14.87 8.63
CA TRP A 167 -3.03 -15.48 7.57
C TRP A 167 -2.62 -16.92 7.89
N MET A 168 -2.21 -17.18 9.13
CA MET A 168 -1.92 -18.53 9.61
C MET A 168 -3.15 -19.46 9.52
N ASN A 169 -4.31 -18.96 9.93
CA ASN A 169 -5.56 -19.75 9.87
C ASN A 169 -5.97 -20.06 8.41
N LEU A 170 -5.76 -19.15 7.47
CA LEU A 170 -6.08 -19.36 6.05
C LEU A 170 -5.11 -20.31 5.36
N THR A 171 -3.84 -20.24 5.70
CA THR A 171 -2.78 -20.96 4.98
C THR A 171 -2.36 -22.25 5.65
N GLY A 172 -2.72 -22.47 6.93
CA GLY A 172 -2.16 -23.54 7.75
C GLY A 172 -0.66 -23.39 8.03
N GLY A 173 -0.08 -22.22 7.69
CA GLY A 173 1.35 -21.96 7.83
C GLY A 173 1.71 -21.28 9.15
N GLU A 174 2.97 -20.86 9.26
CA GLU A 174 3.51 -20.27 10.46
C GLU A 174 3.55 -18.73 10.38
N HIS A 175 3.76 -18.06 11.52
CA HIS A 175 3.90 -16.60 11.62
C HIS A 175 5.02 -16.03 10.75
N THR A 176 6.04 -16.82 10.42
CA THR A 176 7.16 -16.46 9.52
C THR A 176 6.72 -16.15 8.09
N LEU A 177 5.50 -16.52 7.70
CA LEU A 177 4.90 -16.17 6.42
C LEU A 177 4.41 -14.70 6.37
N VAL A 178 4.41 -13.99 7.50
CA VAL A 178 4.04 -12.58 7.58
C VAL A 178 5.26 -11.75 7.95
N GLU A 179 5.69 -10.87 7.06
CA GLU A 179 6.78 -9.93 7.30
C GLU A 179 6.20 -8.53 7.57
N LEU A 180 6.33 -8.07 8.80
CA LEU A 180 5.94 -6.73 9.21
C LEU A 180 7.05 -5.73 8.93
N PRO A 181 6.73 -4.44 8.71
CA PRO A 181 7.73 -3.44 8.35
C PRO A 181 8.77 -3.26 9.46
N LYS A 182 10.02 -3.21 9.04
CA LYS A 182 11.17 -2.84 9.88
C LYS A 182 11.75 -1.53 9.39
N ALA A 183 12.15 -0.67 10.29
CA ALA A 183 12.89 0.52 9.90
C ALA A 183 14.20 0.11 9.20
N ARG A 184 14.44 0.66 8.00
CA ARG A 184 15.65 0.41 7.21
C ARG A 184 16.15 1.74 6.68
N GLY A 185 17.26 2.25 7.22
CA GLY A 185 17.79 3.54 6.83
C GLY A 185 16.75 4.64 7.00
N GLU A 186 16.46 5.35 5.94
CA GLU A 186 15.51 6.46 5.92
C GLU A 186 14.03 6.04 5.82
N TYR A 187 13.74 4.74 5.58
CA TYR A 187 12.38 4.26 5.44
C TYR A 187 11.76 3.94 6.80
N PRO A 188 10.70 4.67 7.19
CA PRO A 188 10.00 4.41 8.45
C PRO A 188 9.16 3.13 8.35
N THR A 189 8.69 2.64 9.51
CA THR A 189 7.74 1.51 9.56
C THR A 189 6.32 1.89 9.17
N HIS A 190 6.01 3.18 9.17
CA HIS A 190 4.71 3.74 8.84
C HIS A 190 4.80 5.23 8.53
N TYR A 191 3.77 5.75 7.91
CA TYR A 191 3.57 7.19 7.70
C TYR A 191 2.27 7.65 8.37
N ILE A 192 2.22 8.94 8.70
CA ILE A 192 1.00 9.63 9.12
C ILE A 192 0.66 10.66 8.06
N ILE A 193 -0.48 10.45 7.42
CA ILE A 193 -1.03 11.34 6.41
C ILE A 193 -2.03 12.26 7.09
N LYS A 194 -1.97 13.56 6.80
CA LYS A 194 -2.84 14.57 7.41
C LYS A 194 -3.71 15.21 6.35
N ARG A 195 -5.00 15.32 6.64
CA ARG A 195 -5.97 15.98 5.76
C ARG A 195 -5.55 17.43 5.50
N GLY A 196 -5.59 17.84 4.23
CA GLY A 196 -5.27 19.20 3.80
C GLY A 196 -3.77 19.54 3.79
N GLU A 197 -2.89 18.57 4.06
CA GLU A 197 -1.44 18.71 4.00
C GLU A 197 -0.85 17.78 2.92
N PRO A 198 -0.87 18.14 1.61
CA PRO A 198 -0.40 17.28 0.51
C PRO A 198 1.04 16.78 0.69
N ALA A 199 1.91 17.59 1.28
CA ALA A 199 3.29 17.21 1.59
C ALA A 199 3.40 15.93 2.45
N THR A 200 2.38 15.62 3.25
CA THR A 200 2.35 14.39 4.06
C THR A 200 2.11 13.12 3.24
N LEU A 201 1.72 13.25 1.97
CA LEU A 201 1.60 12.15 1.01
C LEU A 201 2.90 11.85 0.26
N GLU A 202 3.90 12.71 0.30
CA GLU A 202 5.16 12.52 -0.46
C GLU A 202 5.84 11.19 -0.14
N GLY A 203 6.11 10.93 1.14
CA GLY A 203 6.69 9.67 1.59
C GLY A 203 5.82 8.45 1.28
N PRO A 204 4.52 8.47 1.62
CA PRO A 204 3.54 7.46 1.23
C PRO A 204 3.54 7.12 -0.26
N ILE A 205 3.41 8.09 -1.13
CA ILE A 205 3.36 7.87 -2.59
C ILE A 205 4.70 7.31 -3.09
N LEU A 206 5.83 7.87 -2.66
CA LEU A 206 7.15 7.32 -3.00
C LEU A 206 7.27 5.86 -2.58
N TRP A 207 6.86 5.52 -1.35
CA TRP A 207 6.97 4.19 -0.79
C TRP A 207 6.03 3.18 -1.47
N LEU A 208 4.79 3.59 -1.76
CA LEU A 208 3.78 2.74 -2.41
C LEU A 208 3.99 2.64 -3.92
N SER A 209 4.66 3.60 -4.58
CA SER A 209 4.97 3.52 -5.99
C SER A 209 5.84 2.31 -6.34
N TYR A 210 6.59 1.78 -5.37
CA TYR A 210 7.29 0.49 -5.53
C TYR A 210 6.32 -0.66 -5.84
N LEU A 211 5.14 -0.66 -5.24
CA LEU A 211 4.11 -1.67 -5.48
C LEU A 211 3.51 -1.56 -6.88
N ALA A 212 3.57 -0.40 -7.48
CA ALA A 212 3.06 -0.12 -8.82
C ALA A 212 4.11 -0.33 -9.94
N LYS A 213 5.33 -0.79 -9.63
CA LYS A 213 6.34 -1.09 -10.66
C LYS A 213 5.82 -2.08 -11.67
N GLU A 214 6.05 -1.81 -12.98
CA GLU A 214 5.64 -2.69 -14.08
C GLU A 214 6.33 -4.06 -14.02
N ARG A 215 7.62 -4.04 -13.70
CA ARG A 215 8.44 -5.26 -13.65
C ARG A 215 8.02 -6.16 -12.48
N GLY A 216 7.92 -7.46 -12.75
CA GLY A 216 7.63 -8.49 -11.76
C GLY A 216 6.14 -8.65 -11.40
N LYS A 217 5.25 -7.83 -11.97
CA LYS A 217 3.82 -7.95 -11.71
C LYS A 217 3.18 -9.01 -12.61
N TYR A 218 2.53 -9.98 -11.98
CA TYR A 218 1.57 -10.80 -12.69
C TYR A 218 0.29 -10.00 -12.92
N GLN A 219 -0.23 -10.07 -14.15
CA GLN A 219 -1.56 -9.52 -14.41
C GLN A 219 -2.53 -10.19 -13.45
N THR A 220 -3.09 -9.42 -12.54
CA THR A 220 -4.23 -9.85 -11.75
C THR A 220 -5.41 -9.85 -12.70
N GLY A 221 -5.89 -11.03 -13.08
CA GLY A 221 -7.24 -11.13 -13.61
C GLY A 221 -8.19 -10.48 -12.59
N LYS A 222 -9.16 -9.72 -13.11
CA LYS A 222 -10.25 -9.16 -12.31
C LYS A 222 -10.97 -10.26 -11.55
#